data_23da110bb9c1c8c32c2cbb8ea1bc1b3a
#
_entry.id   23da110bb9c1c8c32c2cbb8ea1bc1b3a
#
_cell.length_a   1.000
_cell.length_b   1.000
_cell.length_c   1.000
_cell.angle_alpha   90.00
_cell.angle_beta   90.00
_cell.angle_gamma   90.00
#
_symmetry.space_group_name_H-M   'P 1'
#
loop_
_entity.id
_entity.type
_entity.pdbx_description
1 polymer ?
#
loop_
_entity_poly.entity_id
_entity_poly.type
_entity_poly.pdbx_seq_one_letter_code
_entity_poly.pdbx_strand_id
1 'polypeptide(L)'
;MLHRCFEHGEDVKSVSEEIGYSRASIYNWRRKYLQRGLVALMNPSDDPREELVPGTFSATEDIAELKAQVQEMQMQIDILKETINVLKKDPGIDQTALRNQEKAAIIDALKNKYSLPELLSALHCPCSSYYYKQKRAKKQDKYCHVKEKIKDIFESNHRYYGYRRIYATLKKEGLRLSEKVIRRLMKQVGVQGVNRKKTSYSSYQGEITPAVPNLLKRDFHANRPNEKWLTDITEFAIPAGKVYLSPIIDCFDGMPVCWSIGISPNAELTNGMLDKAISLLKVGEHPVVHTDRGCHYRWPGWISRMEAAHLHRSMSKKGCSPDNSACEGFFGRMKNEMFYGVSWLNVSIEEFIHTVEDYMAWYREKRIKISLGGLSPLEYRQKLGLSA
;
A
#
# COMPACT_ATOMS: atom_id res chain seq x y z
N MET A 1 -44.12 17.34 -36.40
CA MET A 1 -43.66 18.71 -36.61
C MET A 1 -42.88 19.28 -35.44
N LEU A 2 -43.45 19.45 -34.23
CA LEU A 2 -42.71 19.98 -33.08
C LEU A 2 -41.49 19.15 -32.73
N HIS A 3 -41.56 17.80 -32.74
CA HIS A 3 -40.45 16.88 -32.55
C HIS A 3 -39.35 17.11 -33.60
N ARG A 4 -39.69 17.25 -34.87
CA ARG A 4 -38.70 17.47 -35.93
C ARG A 4 -37.89 18.75 -35.71
N CYS A 5 -38.56 19.85 -35.36
CA CYS A 5 -37.89 21.15 -35.16
C CYS A 5 -37.11 21.23 -33.86
N PHE A 6 -37.62 20.68 -32.75
CA PHE A 6 -37.10 20.98 -31.40
C PHE A 6 -36.43 19.80 -30.67
N GLU A 7 -36.57 18.60 -31.18
CA GLU A 7 -35.86 17.41 -30.67
C GLU A 7 -34.83 16.89 -31.67
N HIS A 8 -35.15 16.90 -32.98
CA HIS A 8 -34.23 16.46 -34.02
C HIS A 8 -33.43 17.60 -34.65
N GLY A 9 -33.69 18.88 -34.27
CA GLY A 9 -32.87 20.02 -34.67
C GLY A 9 -33.03 20.45 -36.11
N GLU A 10 -34.13 20.07 -36.80
CA GLU A 10 -34.42 20.55 -38.17
C GLU A 10 -34.75 22.06 -38.16
N ASP A 11 -34.26 22.76 -39.20
CA ASP A 11 -34.51 24.19 -39.31
C ASP A 11 -36.00 24.52 -39.43
N VAL A 12 -36.51 25.36 -38.50
CA VAL A 12 -37.92 25.75 -38.44
C VAL A 12 -38.39 26.40 -39.73
N LYS A 13 -37.51 27.05 -40.49
CA LYS A 13 -37.83 27.66 -41.78
C LYS A 13 -38.16 26.59 -42.82
N SER A 14 -37.29 25.59 -42.95
CA SER A 14 -37.48 24.48 -43.90
C SER A 14 -38.76 23.69 -43.59
N VAL A 15 -38.98 23.36 -42.32
CA VAL A 15 -40.19 22.65 -41.87
C VAL A 15 -41.47 23.51 -42.11
N SER A 16 -41.41 24.84 -41.91
CA SER A 16 -42.48 25.79 -42.18
C SER A 16 -42.88 25.82 -43.66
N GLU A 17 -41.88 25.83 -44.54
CA GLU A 17 -42.09 25.83 -46.00
C GLU A 17 -42.66 24.50 -46.50
N GLU A 18 -42.20 23.38 -45.92
CA GLU A 18 -42.69 22.04 -46.28
C GLU A 18 -44.16 21.80 -45.85
N ILE A 19 -44.51 22.24 -44.68
CA ILE A 19 -45.83 21.93 -44.07
C ILE A 19 -46.89 23.03 -44.38
N GLY A 20 -46.47 24.18 -44.86
CA GLY A 20 -47.36 25.28 -45.22
C GLY A 20 -47.87 26.14 -44.04
N TYR A 21 -47.34 26.02 -42.85
CA TYR A 21 -47.66 26.82 -41.68
C TYR A 21 -46.58 27.85 -41.35
N SER A 22 -47.01 29.03 -40.88
CA SER A 22 -46.07 30.09 -40.56
C SER A 22 -45.12 29.67 -39.39
N ARG A 23 -43.89 30.16 -39.44
CA ARG A 23 -42.91 29.96 -38.35
C ARG A 23 -43.47 30.42 -36.99
N ALA A 24 -44.24 31.51 -36.99
CA ALA A 24 -44.91 32.01 -35.78
C ALA A 24 -45.91 31.01 -35.20
N SER A 25 -46.63 30.28 -36.05
CA SER A 25 -47.54 29.21 -35.62
C SER A 25 -46.83 28.06 -34.97
N ILE A 26 -45.69 27.64 -35.52
CA ILE A 26 -44.86 26.56 -34.98
C ILE A 26 -44.34 26.92 -33.58
N TYR A 27 -43.84 28.15 -33.38
CA TYR A 27 -43.38 28.61 -32.06
C TYR A 27 -44.56 28.78 -31.07
N ASN A 28 -45.72 29.21 -31.52
CA ASN A 28 -46.92 29.28 -30.68
C ASN A 28 -47.37 27.88 -30.21
N TRP A 29 -47.37 26.90 -31.11
CA TRP A 29 -47.73 25.53 -30.76
C TRP A 29 -46.69 24.91 -29.81
N ARG A 30 -45.41 25.19 -30.00
CA ARG A 30 -44.37 24.80 -29.02
C ARG A 30 -44.66 25.39 -27.64
N ARG A 31 -44.99 26.67 -27.54
CA ARG A 31 -45.30 27.34 -26.28
C ARG A 31 -46.51 26.71 -25.59
N LYS A 32 -47.58 26.45 -26.36
CA LYS A 32 -48.78 25.78 -25.86
C LYS A 32 -48.47 24.36 -25.39
N TYR A 33 -47.69 23.62 -26.15
CA TYR A 33 -47.27 22.26 -25.79
C TYR A 33 -46.43 22.21 -24.50
N LEU A 34 -45.49 23.13 -24.32
CA LEU A 34 -44.70 23.25 -23.12
C LEU A 34 -45.52 23.68 -21.89
N GLN A 35 -46.62 24.44 -22.08
CA GLN A 35 -47.45 24.90 -20.98
C GLN A 35 -48.49 23.87 -20.52
N ARG A 36 -49.12 23.15 -21.44
CA ARG A 36 -50.27 22.28 -21.15
C ARG A 36 -50.22 20.90 -21.80
N GLY A 37 -49.10 20.52 -22.40
CA GLY A 37 -48.91 19.25 -23.09
C GLY A 37 -49.69 19.11 -24.39
N LEU A 38 -49.85 17.87 -24.85
CA LEU A 38 -50.49 17.55 -26.13
C LEU A 38 -51.94 18.03 -26.22
N VAL A 39 -52.64 18.03 -25.11
CA VAL A 39 -54.06 18.43 -25.03
C VAL A 39 -54.29 19.88 -25.47
N ALA A 40 -53.33 20.78 -25.30
CA ALA A 40 -53.44 22.19 -25.73
C ALA A 40 -53.33 22.39 -27.25
N LEU A 41 -53.00 21.35 -27.99
CA LEU A 41 -52.87 21.33 -29.46
C LEU A 41 -54.08 20.65 -30.16
N MET A 42 -54.94 19.98 -29.40
CA MET A 42 -56.17 19.36 -29.95
C MET A 42 -57.28 20.38 -30.12
N ASN A 43 -58.12 20.17 -31.13
CA ASN A 43 -59.30 20.97 -31.25
C ASN A 43 -60.32 20.64 -30.14
N PRO A 44 -61.18 21.57 -29.71
CA PRO A 44 -62.17 21.29 -28.65
C PRO A 44 -63.10 20.11 -28.98
N SER A 45 -63.36 19.84 -30.27
CA SER A 45 -64.16 18.70 -30.74
C SER A 45 -63.41 17.32 -30.66
N ASP A 46 -62.09 17.32 -30.43
CA ASP A 46 -61.26 16.11 -30.39
C ASP A 46 -60.75 15.82 -28.95
N ASP A 47 -61.28 16.52 -27.93
CA ASP A 47 -60.90 16.27 -26.52
C ASP A 47 -61.60 14.99 -26.02
N PRO A 48 -60.91 13.92 -25.78
CA PRO A 48 -61.45 12.64 -25.33
C PRO A 48 -62.15 12.70 -23.95
N ARG A 49 -62.16 13.87 -23.29
CA ARG A 49 -62.82 14.07 -22.01
C ARG A 49 -64.35 14.34 -22.12
N GLU A 50 -64.90 14.57 -23.31
CA GLU A 50 -66.36 14.77 -23.49
C GLU A 50 -67.14 13.46 -23.63
N GLU A 51 -66.52 12.29 -23.76
CA GLU A 51 -67.24 10.99 -23.83
C GLU A 51 -67.18 10.16 -22.52
N LEU A 52 -66.85 10.75 -21.40
CA LEU A 52 -67.01 10.07 -20.11
C LEU A 52 -68.45 10.24 -19.59
N VAL A 53 -69.30 9.25 -19.90
CA VAL A 53 -70.57 9.01 -19.22
C VAL A 53 -70.32 9.00 -17.70
N PRO A 54 -71.17 9.65 -16.88
CA PRO A 54 -71.05 9.63 -15.44
C PRO A 54 -71.44 8.25 -14.91
N GLY A 55 -70.49 7.31 -15.00
CA GLY A 55 -70.52 6.10 -14.21
C GLY A 55 -69.94 6.47 -12.84
N THR A 56 -70.66 6.14 -11.78
CA THR A 56 -70.36 6.28 -10.38
C THR A 56 -68.96 5.74 -10.01
N PHE A 57 -67.90 6.53 -10.25
CA PHE A 57 -66.62 6.28 -9.67
C PHE A 57 -66.61 6.93 -8.28
N SER A 58 -66.33 6.13 -7.28
CA SER A 58 -66.15 6.60 -5.90
C SER A 58 -64.85 7.42 -5.85
N ALA A 59 -64.97 8.73 -5.88
CA ALA A 59 -63.81 9.65 -5.80
C ALA A 59 -62.90 9.40 -4.61
N THR A 60 -63.33 8.62 -3.64
CA THR A 60 -62.57 8.19 -2.47
C THR A 60 -61.63 7.03 -2.78
N GLU A 61 -61.94 6.11 -3.70
CA GLU A 61 -61.13 4.98 -4.10
C GLU A 61 -59.96 5.45 -4.99
N ASP A 62 -60.22 6.33 -5.95
CA ASP A 62 -59.19 6.92 -6.80
C ASP A 62 -58.15 7.75 -6.02
N ILE A 63 -58.63 8.51 -5.00
CA ILE A 63 -57.70 9.28 -4.12
C ILE A 63 -56.83 8.34 -3.25
N ALA A 64 -57.40 7.23 -2.79
CA ALA A 64 -56.64 6.24 -2.01
C ALA A 64 -55.57 5.56 -2.87
N GLU A 65 -55.90 5.19 -4.10
CA GLU A 65 -54.97 4.59 -5.06
C GLU A 65 -53.85 5.54 -5.46
N LEU A 66 -54.15 6.80 -5.77
CA LEU A 66 -53.17 7.84 -6.06
C LEU A 66 -52.24 8.10 -4.88
N LYS A 67 -52.74 8.11 -3.64
CA LYS A 67 -51.92 8.24 -2.45
C LYS A 67 -50.96 7.05 -2.29
N ALA A 68 -51.43 5.84 -2.54
CA ALA A 68 -50.59 4.64 -2.50
C ALA A 68 -49.48 4.69 -3.55
N GLN A 69 -49.76 5.11 -4.78
CA GLN A 69 -48.76 5.28 -5.84
C GLN A 69 -47.73 6.36 -5.50
N VAL A 70 -48.15 7.49 -4.91
CA VAL A 70 -47.24 8.55 -4.46
C VAL A 70 -46.31 8.03 -3.35
N GLN A 71 -46.82 7.25 -2.41
CA GLN A 71 -46.00 6.65 -1.34
C GLN A 71 -44.99 5.65 -1.89
N GLU A 72 -45.39 4.83 -2.86
CA GLU A 72 -44.49 3.88 -3.51
C GLU A 72 -43.36 4.59 -4.28
N MET A 73 -43.72 5.61 -5.07
CA MET A 73 -42.74 6.43 -5.78
C MET A 73 -41.74 7.11 -4.80
N GLN A 74 -42.25 7.63 -3.67
CA GLN A 74 -41.38 8.25 -2.65
C GLN A 74 -40.43 7.25 -2.04
N MET A 75 -40.87 6.01 -1.79
CA MET A 75 -40.01 4.94 -1.31
C MET A 75 -38.92 4.60 -2.33
N GLN A 76 -39.27 4.50 -3.62
CA GLN A 76 -38.30 4.25 -4.69
C GLN A 76 -37.24 5.36 -4.79
N ILE A 77 -37.65 6.63 -4.69
CA ILE A 77 -36.77 7.79 -4.68
C ILE A 77 -35.80 7.72 -3.48
N ASP A 78 -36.27 7.37 -2.29
CA ASP A 78 -35.45 7.30 -1.10
C ASP A 78 -34.48 6.11 -1.19
N ILE A 79 -34.90 4.98 -1.76
CA ILE A 79 -34.01 3.83 -2.05
C ILE A 79 -32.90 4.25 -3.02
N LEU A 80 -33.22 4.97 -4.08
CA LEU A 80 -32.24 5.45 -5.06
C LEU A 80 -31.24 6.44 -4.42
N LYS A 81 -31.72 7.36 -3.57
CA LYS A 81 -30.85 8.29 -2.82
C LYS A 81 -29.86 7.54 -1.93
N GLU A 82 -30.35 6.57 -1.14
CA GLU A 82 -29.47 5.77 -0.29
C GLU A 82 -28.53 4.86 -1.09
N THR A 83 -28.96 4.35 -2.23
CA THR A 83 -28.10 3.64 -3.17
C THR A 83 -26.94 4.51 -3.63
N ILE A 84 -27.21 5.76 -4.02
CA ILE A 84 -26.18 6.74 -4.40
C ILE A 84 -25.23 7.01 -3.22
N ASN A 85 -25.75 7.13 -1.99
CA ASN A 85 -24.94 7.34 -0.81
C ASN A 85 -24.00 6.16 -0.53
N VAL A 86 -24.48 4.92 -0.71
CA VAL A 86 -23.68 3.70 -0.58
C VAL A 86 -22.59 3.64 -1.65
N LEU A 87 -22.92 3.95 -2.90
CA LEU A 87 -21.98 3.99 -4.03
C LEU A 87 -20.90 5.07 -3.85
N LYS A 88 -21.25 6.24 -3.32
CA LYS A 88 -20.26 7.30 -3.02
C LYS A 88 -19.27 6.90 -1.94
N LYS A 89 -19.67 6.05 -0.98
CA LYS A 89 -18.76 5.56 0.10
C LYS A 89 -17.79 4.49 -0.37
N ASP A 90 -18.12 3.73 -1.40
CA ASP A 90 -17.24 2.69 -1.98
C ASP A 90 -17.35 2.71 -3.52
N PRO A 91 -16.47 3.46 -4.21
CA PRO A 91 -16.50 3.59 -5.68
C PRO A 91 -16.24 2.29 -6.45
N GLY A 92 -15.84 1.22 -5.75
CA GLY A 92 -15.59 -0.11 -6.36
C GLY A 92 -16.83 -0.99 -6.46
N ILE A 93 -18.03 -0.49 -6.09
CA ILE A 93 -19.27 -1.24 -6.17
C ILE A 93 -19.82 -1.16 -7.60
N ASP A 94 -20.22 -2.32 -8.14
CA ASP A 94 -20.92 -2.41 -9.42
C ASP A 94 -22.31 -1.75 -9.30
N GLN A 95 -22.53 -0.71 -10.08
CA GLN A 95 -23.77 0.08 -10.06
C GLN A 95 -24.98 -0.72 -10.57
N THR A 96 -24.74 -1.79 -11.35
CA THR A 96 -25.81 -2.60 -11.97
C THR A 96 -26.27 -3.75 -11.09
N ALA A 97 -25.47 -4.17 -10.08
CA ALA A 97 -25.77 -5.33 -9.24
C ALA A 97 -25.35 -5.13 -7.78
N LEU A 98 -26.24 -4.55 -6.97
CA LEU A 98 -26.05 -4.43 -5.52
C LEU A 98 -25.95 -5.79 -4.85
N ARG A 99 -24.89 -6.03 -4.09
CA ARG A 99 -24.74 -7.22 -3.26
C ARG A 99 -25.64 -7.16 -2.03
N ASN A 100 -26.01 -8.32 -1.47
CA ASN A 100 -26.85 -8.38 -0.28
C ASN A 100 -26.35 -7.58 0.94
N GLN A 101 -25.07 -7.25 0.99
CA GLN A 101 -24.51 -6.40 2.04
C GLN A 101 -24.92 -4.94 1.85
N GLU A 102 -24.88 -4.45 0.64
CA GLU A 102 -25.27 -3.09 0.26
C GLU A 102 -26.79 -2.92 0.39
N LYS A 103 -27.56 -3.91 -0.08
CA LYS A 103 -29.02 -3.95 0.13
C LYS A 103 -29.39 -3.89 1.61
N ALA A 104 -28.71 -4.64 2.47
CA ALA A 104 -28.94 -4.61 3.90
C ALA A 104 -28.63 -3.24 4.53
N ALA A 105 -27.59 -2.54 4.06
CA ALA A 105 -27.25 -1.19 4.53
C ALA A 105 -28.32 -0.15 4.14
N ILE A 106 -28.87 -0.25 2.92
CA ILE A 106 -29.98 0.60 2.45
C ILE A 106 -31.24 0.35 3.29
N ILE A 107 -31.57 -0.92 3.53
CA ILE A 107 -32.72 -1.30 4.36
C ILE A 107 -32.54 -0.75 5.78
N ASP A 108 -31.35 -0.84 6.38
CA ASP A 108 -31.08 -0.32 7.72
C ASP A 108 -31.23 1.20 7.82
N ALA A 109 -30.91 1.93 6.77
CA ALA A 109 -31.07 3.37 6.72
C ALA A 109 -32.57 3.78 6.62
N LEU A 110 -33.38 2.98 5.92
CA LEU A 110 -34.77 3.32 5.61
C LEU A 110 -35.83 2.63 6.49
N LYS A 111 -35.46 1.63 7.30
CA LYS A 111 -36.41 0.84 8.15
C LYS A 111 -37.21 1.64 9.19
N ASN A 112 -36.78 2.86 9.51
CA ASN A 112 -37.51 3.75 10.40
C ASN A 112 -38.61 4.52 9.67
N LYS A 113 -38.59 4.55 8.32
CA LYS A 113 -39.52 5.29 7.49
C LYS A 113 -40.50 4.39 6.75
N TYR A 114 -40.06 3.19 6.37
CA TYR A 114 -40.85 2.21 5.62
C TYR A 114 -40.83 0.86 6.30
N SER A 115 -41.86 0.04 6.02
CA SER A 115 -41.92 -1.30 6.60
C SER A 115 -40.82 -2.23 6.05
N LEU A 116 -40.32 -3.13 6.90
CA LEU A 116 -39.27 -4.06 6.50
C LEU A 116 -39.69 -4.99 5.31
N PRO A 117 -40.92 -5.52 5.27
CA PRO A 117 -41.35 -6.35 4.13
C PRO A 117 -41.32 -5.60 2.79
N GLU A 118 -41.79 -4.36 2.76
CA GLU A 118 -41.80 -3.51 1.56
C GLU A 118 -40.37 -3.26 1.06
N LEU A 119 -39.45 -2.88 1.96
CA LEU A 119 -38.05 -2.65 1.62
C LEU A 119 -37.36 -3.92 1.10
N LEU A 120 -37.63 -5.09 1.71
CA LEU A 120 -37.08 -6.36 1.28
C LEU A 120 -37.56 -6.72 -0.13
N SER A 121 -38.86 -6.49 -0.40
CA SER A 121 -39.48 -6.71 -1.70
C SER A 121 -38.89 -5.78 -2.76
N ALA A 122 -38.88 -4.47 -2.51
CA ALA A 122 -38.38 -3.47 -3.44
C ALA A 122 -36.91 -3.64 -3.82
N LEU A 123 -36.07 -4.11 -2.89
CA LEU A 123 -34.65 -4.39 -3.13
C LEU A 123 -34.35 -5.82 -3.56
N HIS A 124 -35.39 -6.66 -3.74
CA HIS A 124 -35.23 -8.10 -4.04
C HIS A 124 -34.20 -8.75 -3.11
N CYS A 125 -34.33 -8.52 -1.79
CA CYS A 125 -33.44 -9.04 -0.76
C CYS A 125 -34.16 -10.11 0.06
N PRO A 126 -33.73 -11.39 0.02
CA PRO A 126 -34.34 -12.41 0.85
C PRO A 126 -34.24 -12.05 2.34
N CYS A 127 -35.33 -12.23 3.07
CA CYS A 127 -35.42 -11.96 4.50
C CYS A 127 -34.31 -12.68 5.30
N SER A 128 -34.03 -13.95 4.97
CA SER A 128 -32.94 -14.73 5.57
C SER A 128 -31.56 -14.10 5.34
N SER A 129 -31.30 -13.54 4.15
CA SER A 129 -30.07 -12.85 3.83
C SER A 129 -29.89 -11.55 4.65
N TYR A 130 -30.97 -10.79 4.83
CA TYR A 130 -30.95 -9.60 5.68
C TYR A 130 -30.63 -9.93 7.14
N TYR A 131 -31.38 -10.86 7.77
CA TYR A 131 -31.13 -11.24 9.15
C TYR A 131 -29.78 -11.92 9.36
N TYR A 132 -29.32 -12.72 8.39
CA TYR A 132 -27.96 -13.27 8.44
C TYR A 132 -26.90 -12.16 8.48
N LYS A 133 -27.06 -11.11 7.67
CA LYS A 133 -26.15 -9.95 7.67
C LYS A 133 -26.23 -9.18 8.97
N GLN A 134 -27.43 -8.94 9.50
CA GLN A 134 -27.64 -8.30 10.80
C GLN A 134 -26.93 -9.05 11.94
N LYS A 135 -27.14 -10.39 12.00
CA LYS A 135 -26.47 -11.26 12.99
C LYS A 135 -24.95 -11.22 12.85
N ARG A 136 -24.47 -11.15 11.60
CA ARG A 136 -23.03 -11.07 11.32
C ARG A 136 -22.43 -9.71 11.67
N ALA A 137 -23.14 -8.61 11.45
CA ALA A 137 -22.70 -7.26 11.82
C ALA A 137 -22.59 -7.09 13.34
N LYS A 138 -23.49 -7.72 14.10
CA LYS A 138 -23.45 -7.72 15.57
C LYS A 138 -22.38 -8.65 16.15
N LYS A 139 -21.83 -9.57 15.33
CA LYS A 139 -20.82 -10.51 15.81
C LYS A 139 -19.48 -9.80 15.96
N GLN A 140 -18.95 -9.81 17.17
CA GLN A 140 -17.64 -9.25 17.47
C GLN A 140 -16.57 -9.87 16.57
N ASP A 141 -15.69 -9.05 16.01
CA ASP A 141 -14.63 -9.53 15.13
C ASP A 141 -13.66 -10.40 15.92
N LYS A 142 -13.69 -11.71 15.66
CA LYS A 142 -12.82 -12.70 16.33
C LYS A 142 -11.33 -12.40 16.21
N TYR A 143 -10.95 -11.54 15.29
CA TYR A 143 -9.56 -11.14 15.04
C TYR A 143 -9.24 -9.74 15.58
N CYS A 144 -10.12 -9.10 16.38
CA CYS A 144 -9.89 -7.76 16.91
C CYS A 144 -8.53 -7.68 17.61
N HIS A 145 -8.30 -8.56 18.57
CA HIS A 145 -7.02 -8.66 19.29
C HIS A 145 -5.80 -8.90 18.38
N VAL A 146 -5.98 -9.74 17.34
CA VAL A 146 -4.90 -10.00 16.37
C VAL A 146 -4.60 -8.76 15.52
N LYS A 147 -5.63 -7.98 15.17
CA LYS A 147 -5.48 -6.74 14.42
C LYS A 147 -4.72 -5.68 15.21
N GLU A 148 -4.99 -5.57 16.50
CA GLU A 148 -4.25 -4.69 17.43
C GLU A 148 -2.78 -5.12 17.48
N LYS A 149 -2.50 -6.39 17.77
CA LYS A 149 -1.13 -6.92 17.77
C LYS A 149 -0.39 -6.70 16.43
N ILE A 150 -1.06 -6.83 15.29
CA ILE A 150 -0.45 -6.55 13.99
C ILE A 150 -0.01 -5.08 13.90
N LYS A 151 -0.82 -4.14 14.40
CA LYS A 151 -0.47 -2.72 14.45
C LYS A 151 0.71 -2.48 15.38
N ASP A 152 0.68 -3.04 16.58
CA ASP A 152 1.74 -2.89 17.58
C ASP A 152 3.09 -3.43 17.08
N ILE A 153 3.09 -4.63 16.49
CA ILE A 153 4.29 -5.22 15.87
C ILE A 153 4.79 -4.33 14.72
N PHE A 154 3.90 -3.77 13.92
CA PHE A 154 4.27 -2.93 12.81
C PHE A 154 4.89 -1.61 13.26
N GLU A 155 4.26 -0.92 14.23
CA GLU A 155 4.75 0.35 14.78
C GLU A 155 6.06 0.16 15.57
N SER A 156 6.14 -0.85 16.44
CA SER A 156 7.35 -1.13 17.22
C SER A 156 8.56 -1.53 16.37
N ASN A 157 8.35 -1.90 15.11
CA ASN A 157 9.41 -2.19 14.15
C ASN A 157 9.48 -1.12 13.04
N HIS A 158 9.22 0.14 13.39
CA HIS A 158 9.39 1.32 12.53
C HIS A 158 8.65 1.22 11.18
N ARG A 159 7.55 0.45 11.11
CA ARG A 159 6.77 0.19 9.90
C ARG A 159 7.50 -0.57 8.78
N TYR A 160 8.64 -1.21 9.10
CA TYR A 160 9.47 -1.92 8.10
C TYR A 160 9.01 -3.37 7.86
N TYR A 161 8.15 -3.93 8.73
CA TYR A 161 7.76 -5.33 8.61
C TYR A 161 6.67 -5.56 7.57
N GLY A 162 6.96 -6.43 6.59
CA GLY A 162 5.97 -7.04 5.72
C GLY A 162 5.33 -8.27 6.37
N TYR A 163 4.30 -8.83 5.73
CA TYR A 163 3.49 -9.92 6.27
C TYR A 163 4.28 -11.14 6.76
N ARG A 164 5.39 -11.50 6.11
CA ARG A 164 6.20 -12.67 6.51
C ARG A 164 6.83 -12.49 7.89
N ARG A 165 7.32 -11.29 8.19
CA ARG A 165 7.90 -11.00 9.50
C ARG A 165 6.82 -10.88 10.56
N ILE A 166 5.71 -10.20 10.28
CA ILE A 166 4.56 -10.15 11.18
C ILE A 166 4.03 -11.55 11.48
N TYR A 167 3.91 -12.41 10.47
CA TYR A 167 3.55 -13.82 10.65
C TYR A 167 4.53 -14.57 11.57
N ALA A 168 5.85 -14.41 11.34
CA ALA A 168 6.87 -15.06 12.14
C ALA A 168 6.84 -14.58 13.60
N THR A 169 6.64 -13.28 13.85
CA THR A 169 6.51 -12.71 15.20
C THR A 169 5.27 -13.24 15.91
N LEU A 170 4.10 -13.21 15.27
CA LEU A 170 2.87 -13.74 15.84
C LEU A 170 2.94 -15.24 16.12
N LYS A 171 3.62 -16.00 15.26
CA LYS A 171 3.89 -17.43 15.47
C LYS A 171 4.78 -17.67 16.69
N LYS A 172 5.82 -16.84 16.89
CA LYS A 172 6.70 -16.87 18.07
C LYS A 172 5.92 -16.60 19.37
N GLU A 173 4.89 -15.73 19.31
CA GLU A 173 3.95 -15.44 20.40
C GLU A 173 2.87 -16.54 20.59
N GLY A 174 2.92 -17.65 19.89
CA GLY A 174 1.99 -18.76 20.02
C GLY A 174 0.70 -18.65 19.19
N LEU A 175 0.52 -17.59 18.40
CA LEU A 175 -0.66 -17.41 17.55
C LEU A 175 -0.55 -18.24 16.27
N ARG A 176 -1.36 -19.30 16.16
CA ARG A 176 -1.40 -20.20 14.99
C ARG A 176 -2.42 -19.72 13.96
N LEU A 177 -1.98 -18.86 13.05
CA LEU A 177 -2.77 -18.36 11.92
C LEU A 177 -2.02 -18.64 10.60
N SER A 178 -2.75 -18.77 9.50
CA SER A 178 -2.10 -18.90 8.18
C SER A 178 -1.62 -17.55 7.65
N GLU A 179 -0.59 -17.56 6.80
CA GLU A 179 -0.09 -16.34 6.14
C GLU A 179 -1.19 -15.62 5.36
N LYS A 180 -2.12 -16.36 4.72
CA LYS A 180 -3.26 -15.80 3.98
C LYS A 180 -4.17 -14.98 4.91
N VAL A 181 -4.40 -15.44 6.13
CA VAL A 181 -5.19 -14.71 7.14
C VAL A 181 -4.47 -13.44 7.55
N ILE A 182 -3.17 -13.52 7.87
CA ILE A 182 -2.37 -12.34 8.25
C ILE A 182 -2.38 -11.28 7.15
N ARG A 183 -2.15 -11.65 5.89
CA ARG A 183 -2.22 -10.71 4.75
C ARG A 183 -3.58 -10.00 4.67
N ARG A 184 -4.67 -10.74 4.86
CA ARG A 184 -6.03 -10.18 4.85
C ARG A 184 -6.22 -9.20 6.00
N LEU A 185 -5.79 -9.56 7.22
CA LEU A 185 -5.90 -8.71 8.40
C LEU A 185 -5.06 -7.44 8.26
N MET A 186 -3.83 -7.53 7.76
CA MET A 186 -2.99 -6.38 7.46
C MET A 186 -3.67 -5.41 6.50
N LYS A 187 -4.28 -5.93 5.41
CA LYS A 187 -5.05 -5.10 4.48
C LYS A 187 -6.24 -4.41 5.17
N GLN A 188 -6.94 -5.12 6.07
CA GLN A 188 -8.09 -4.56 6.80
C GLN A 188 -7.71 -3.44 7.77
N VAL A 189 -6.52 -3.50 8.35
CA VAL A 189 -6.01 -2.46 9.28
C VAL A 189 -5.16 -1.39 8.58
N GLY A 190 -5.05 -1.44 7.25
CA GLY A 190 -4.30 -0.45 6.47
C GLY A 190 -2.77 -0.56 6.59
N VAL A 191 -2.27 -1.69 7.09
CA VAL A 191 -0.83 -1.92 7.29
C VAL A 191 -0.22 -2.55 6.04
N GLN A 192 0.76 -1.87 5.43
CA GLN A 192 1.46 -2.36 4.25
C GLN A 192 2.97 -2.15 4.41
N GLY A 193 3.74 -3.24 4.30
CA GLY A 193 5.20 -3.17 4.28
C GLY A 193 5.73 -2.48 3.03
N VAL A 194 6.84 -1.77 3.17
CA VAL A 194 7.48 -1.04 2.05
C VAL A 194 8.01 -2.04 1.02
N ASN A 195 7.49 -1.97 -0.21
CA ASN A 195 7.94 -2.76 -1.35
C ASN A 195 8.24 -1.82 -2.51
N ARG A 196 9.53 -1.58 -2.82
CA ARG A 196 9.94 -0.70 -3.91
C ARG A 196 10.59 -1.49 -5.03
N LYS A 197 10.40 -1.03 -6.27
CA LYS A 197 11.00 -1.62 -7.48
C LYS A 197 12.53 -1.44 -7.43
N LYS A 198 13.26 -2.48 -7.85
CA LYS A 198 14.71 -2.42 -8.05
C LYS A 198 15.02 -1.45 -9.21
N THR A 199 15.96 -0.53 -8.99
CA THR A 199 16.61 0.22 -10.04
C THR A 199 17.81 -0.56 -10.57
N SER A 200 18.02 -0.60 -11.89
CA SER A 200 19.18 -1.22 -12.51
C SER A 200 20.39 -0.28 -12.43
N TYR A 201 21.54 -0.83 -12.10
CA TYR A 201 22.82 -0.12 -12.07
C TYR A 201 23.66 -0.48 -13.31
N SER A 202 24.41 0.50 -13.85
CA SER A 202 25.46 0.30 -14.83
C SER A 202 26.83 0.46 -14.17
N SER A 203 27.78 -0.42 -14.52
CA SER A 203 29.15 -0.42 -13.96
C SER A 203 30.15 0.26 -14.90
N TYR A 204 31.10 1.00 -14.33
CA TYR A 204 32.19 1.70 -15.02
C TYR A 204 33.40 0.78 -15.24
N GLN A 205 34.01 0.82 -16.43
CA GLN A 205 35.24 0.06 -16.74
C GLN A 205 36.45 1.00 -16.76
N GLY A 206 37.47 0.69 -16.03
CA GLY A 206 38.82 1.30 -16.12
C GLY A 206 39.64 1.14 -14.82
N GLU A 207 40.76 0.39 -14.82
CA GLU A 207 42.04 0.65 -14.16
C GLU A 207 42.96 -0.56 -13.96
N ILE A 208 44.27 -0.33 -13.88
CA ILE A 208 45.35 -1.33 -13.79
C ILE A 208 46.05 -1.17 -12.42
N THR A 209 45.88 -2.12 -11.52
CA THR A 209 46.66 -2.22 -10.27
C THR A 209 46.82 -3.70 -9.87
N PRO A 210 47.93 -4.14 -9.18
CA PRO A 210 48.10 -5.51 -8.75
C PRO A 210 46.89 -5.99 -7.95
N ALA A 211 46.30 -7.07 -8.39
CA ALA A 211 44.99 -7.48 -7.91
C ALA A 211 45.12 -8.28 -6.61
N VAL A 212 44.60 -7.79 -5.50
CA VAL A 212 44.26 -8.63 -4.35
C VAL A 212 43.26 -9.69 -4.83
N PRO A 213 43.48 -10.98 -4.56
CA PRO A 213 42.63 -12.05 -5.08
C PRO A 213 41.22 -11.98 -4.48
N ASN A 214 40.22 -12.35 -5.27
CA ASN A 214 38.87 -12.57 -4.77
C ASN A 214 38.80 -13.96 -4.11
N LEU A 215 38.98 -14.02 -2.80
CA LEU A 215 38.98 -15.27 -2.03
C LEU A 215 37.55 -15.83 -1.86
N LEU A 216 36.54 -14.96 -1.80
CA LEU A 216 35.17 -15.38 -1.59
C LEU A 216 34.52 -16.01 -2.84
N LYS A 217 34.92 -15.59 -4.04
CA LYS A 217 34.38 -16.12 -5.31
C LYS A 217 32.85 -16.15 -5.34
N ARG A 218 32.19 -15.14 -4.74
CA ARG A 218 30.72 -15.01 -4.58
C ARG A 218 30.08 -15.98 -3.58
N ASP A 219 30.88 -16.74 -2.84
CA ASP A 219 30.38 -17.55 -1.72
C ASP A 219 30.32 -16.69 -0.46
N PHE A 220 29.18 -16.06 -0.24
CA PHE A 220 28.87 -15.25 0.94
C PHE A 220 28.23 -16.08 2.06
N HIS A 221 28.50 -17.37 2.10
CA HIS A 221 28.09 -18.25 3.17
C HIS A 221 29.26 -18.55 4.09
N ALA A 222 29.04 -18.49 5.39
CA ALA A 222 30.01 -18.87 6.42
C ALA A 222 29.39 -19.89 7.38
N ASN A 223 30.17 -20.82 7.88
CA ASN A 223 29.69 -21.86 8.78
C ASN A 223 29.75 -21.44 10.25
N ARG A 224 30.56 -20.43 10.57
CA ARG A 224 30.71 -19.88 11.91
C ARG A 224 30.89 -18.36 11.88
N PRO A 225 30.62 -17.66 12.99
CA PRO A 225 30.92 -16.23 13.09
C PRO A 225 32.41 -15.95 12.86
N ASN A 226 32.67 -14.74 12.35
CA ASN A 226 34.05 -14.24 12.14
C ASN A 226 34.90 -15.08 11.16
N GLU A 227 34.24 -15.80 10.23
CA GLU A 227 34.94 -16.52 9.15
C GLU A 227 35.12 -15.62 7.92
N LYS A 228 34.03 -14.93 7.51
CA LYS A 228 34.00 -14.03 6.35
C LYS A 228 33.28 -12.76 6.70
N TRP A 229 33.93 -11.64 6.51
CA TRP A 229 33.37 -10.30 6.70
C TRP A 229 33.25 -9.55 5.38
N LEU A 230 32.21 -8.77 5.25
CA LEU A 230 32.01 -7.85 4.12
C LEU A 230 32.05 -6.43 4.64
N THR A 231 32.66 -5.53 3.90
CA THR A 231 32.61 -4.10 4.18
C THR A 231 32.59 -3.29 2.89
N ASP A 232 31.93 -2.17 2.94
CA ASP A 232 31.82 -1.18 1.87
C ASP A 232 31.34 0.14 2.48
N ILE A 233 31.43 1.24 1.74
CA ILE A 233 30.95 2.54 2.18
C ILE A 233 29.68 2.87 1.43
N THR A 234 28.63 3.30 2.14
CA THR A 234 27.45 3.85 1.51
C THR A 234 27.24 5.32 1.88
N GLU A 235 26.79 6.11 0.90
CA GLU A 235 26.45 7.52 1.04
C GLU A 235 24.95 7.70 1.21
N PHE A 236 24.57 8.60 2.08
CA PHE A 236 23.22 9.17 2.21
C PHE A 236 23.31 10.67 1.94
N ALA A 237 22.59 11.15 0.94
CA ALA A 237 22.47 12.57 0.64
C ALA A 237 21.12 13.08 1.17
N ILE A 238 21.17 13.97 2.16
CA ILE A 238 20.02 14.70 2.71
C ILE A 238 20.17 16.21 2.41
N PRO A 239 19.12 17.01 2.53
CA PRO A 239 19.22 18.45 2.27
C PRO A 239 20.28 19.15 3.11
N ALA A 240 20.53 18.70 4.35
CA ALA A 240 21.54 19.26 5.25
C ALA A 240 22.99 18.87 4.87
N GLY A 241 23.20 17.83 4.03
CA GLY A 241 24.54 17.41 3.62
C GLY A 241 24.62 15.92 3.32
N LYS A 242 25.85 15.37 3.35
CA LYS A 242 26.13 13.96 3.09
C LYS A 242 26.60 13.28 4.36
N VAL A 243 26.10 12.06 4.56
CA VAL A 243 26.52 11.17 5.64
C VAL A 243 26.97 9.84 5.04
N TYR A 244 28.06 9.29 5.56
CA TYR A 244 28.67 8.05 5.11
C TYR A 244 28.62 7.01 6.22
N LEU A 245 28.25 5.79 5.87
CA LEU A 245 28.25 4.63 6.76
C LEU A 245 29.22 3.59 6.22
N SER A 246 30.13 3.12 7.08
CA SER A 246 31.05 1.99 6.82
C SER A 246 30.80 0.92 7.86
N PRO A 247 30.08 -0.16 7.55
CA PRO A 247 29.84 -1.29 8.44
C PRO A 247 30.76 -2.47 8.12
N ILE A 248 30.99 -3.35 9.09
CA ILE A 248 31.41 -4.74 8.86
C ILE A 248 30.20 -5.65 9.06
N ILE A 249 29.92 -6.47 8.06
CA ILE A 249 28.82 -7.43 8.05
C ILE A 249 29.38 -8.84 8.05
N ASP A 250 28.99 -9.65 9.02
CA ASP A 250 29.38 -11.07 9.08
C ASP A 250 28.52 -11.90 8.10
N CYS A 251 29.19 -12.71 7.29
CA CYS A 251 28.51 -13.59 6.33
C CYS A 251 27.76 -14.76 6.98
N PHE A 252 28.07 -15.11 8.24
CA PHE A 252 27.43 -16.20 8.95
C PHE A 252 25.92 -15.99 9.11
N ASP A 253 25.53 -14.83 9.59
CA ASP A 253 24.14 -14.48 9.89
C ASP A 253 23.72 -13.13 9.31
N GLY A 254 24.66 -12.39 8.70
CA GLY A 254 24.49 -11.04 8.21
C GLY A 254 24.31 -10.02 9.33
N MET A 255 24.95 -10.25 10.47
CA MET A 255 25.02 -9.31 11.58
C MET A 255 25.98 -8.17 11.26
N PRO A 256 25.60 -6.91 11.46
CA PRO A 256 26.58 -5.83 11.54
C PRO A 256 27.40 -6.01 12.82
N VAL A 257 28.68 -6.39 12.66
CA VAL A 257 29.60 -6.59 13.76
C VAL A 257 29.93 -5.27 14.45
N CYS A 258 30.31 -4.29 13.64
CA CYS A 258 30.49 -2.91 14.02
C CYS A 258 30.28 -1.99 12.83
N TRP A 259 30.26 -0.67 13.10
CA TRP A 259 30.16 0.35 12.07
C TRP A 259 30.76 1.68 12.53
N SER A 260 31.09 2.52 11.55
CA SER A 260 31.42 3.92 11.75
C SER A 260 30.57 4.80 10.84
N ILE A 261 30.17 5.98 11.36
CA ILE A 261 29.38 6.96 10.63
C ILE A 261 30.17 8.27 10.64
N GLY A 262 30.19 8.97 9.51
CA GLY A 262 30.90 10.25 9.40
C GLY A 262 30.37 11.09 8.25
N ILE A 263 30.84 12.35 8.18
CA ILE A 263 30.45 13.31 7.15
C ILE A 263 31.40 13.31 5.94
N SER A 264 32.44 12.50 5.99
CA SER A 264 33.41 12.34 4.90
C SER A 264 33.85 10.90 4.75
N PRO A 265 33.97 10.39 3.53
CA PRO A 265 34.46 9.04 3.26
C PRO A 265 36.00 9.05 3.29
N ASN A 266 36.59 9.25 4.46
CA ASN A 266 38.04 9.35 4.65
C ASN A 266 38.65 8.05 5.23
N ALA A 267 39.98 8.05 5.37
CA ALA A 267 40.69 6.91 5.95
C ALA A 267 40.33 6.66 7.42
N GLU A 268 39.97 7.72 8.15
CA GLU A 268 39.60 7.63 9.56
C GLU A 268 38.30 6.84 9.73
N LEU A 269 37.30 7.10 8.86
CA LEU A 269 36.04 6.38 8.86
C LEU A 269 36.22 4.85 8.73
N THR A 270 37.03 4.41 7.76
CA THR A 270 37.25 2.98 7.48
C THR A 270 38.21 2.35 8.47
N ASN A 271 39.33 3.02 8.79
CA ASN A 271 40.32 2.50 9.72
C ASN A 271 39.77 2.40 11.15
N GLY A 272 39.06 3.44 11.62
CA GLY A 272 38.44 3.39 12.94
C GLY A 272 37.36 2.32 13.05
N MET A 273 36.62 2.05 11.98
CA MET A 273 35.69 0.92 11.91
C MET A 273 36.43 -0.42 12.00
N LEU A 274 37.55 -0.58 11.26
CA LEU A 274 38.33 -1.82 11.29
C LEU A 274 38.98 -2.04 12.67
N ASP A 275 39.52 -0.98 13.31
CA ASP A 275 40.07 -1.07 14.67
C ASP A 275 39.01 -1.55 15.68
N LYS A 276 37.79 -1.03 15.60
CA LYS A 276 36.65 -1.51 16.41
C LYS A 276 36.37 -3.00 16.15
N ALA A 277 36.36 -3.41 14.89
CA ALA A 277 36.07 -4.81 14.53
C ALA A 277 37.16 -5.75 15.06
N ILE A 278 38.45 -5.39 14.92
CA ILE A 278 39.56 -6.16 15.39
C ILE A 278 39.50 -6.33 16.93
N SER A 279 39.10 -5.30 17.67
CA SER A 279 38.97 -5.37 19.13
C SER A 279 37.87 -6.34 19.61
N LEU A 280 36.95 -6.73 18.76
CA LEU A 280 35.89 -7.70 19.06
C LEU A 280 36.29 -9.16 18.76
N LEU A 281 37.40 -9.37 18.05
CA LEU A 281 37.87 -10.70 17.70
C LEU A 281 38.49 -11.42 18.92
N LYS A 282 38.24 -12.72 18.99
CA LYS A 282 38.86 -13.60 19.97
C LYS A 282 40.20 -14.11 19.45
N VAL A 283 41.03 -14.57 20.35
CA VAL A 283 42.31 -15.20 20.00
C VAL A 283 42.07 -16.37 19.02
N GLY A 284 42.76 -16.35 17.90
CA GLY A 284 42.63 -17.35 16.83
C GLY A 284 41.55 -17.10 15.80
N GLU A 285 40.79 -15.99 15.89
CA GLU A 285 39.84 -15.59 14.84
C GLU A 285 40.55 -14.67 13.81
N HIS A 286 40.60 -15.10 12.56
CA HIS A 286 41.27 -14.39 11.46
C HIS A 286 40.31 -14.33 10.23
N PRO A 287 39.25 -13.49 10.27
CA PRO A 287 38.28 -13.42 9.17
C PRO A 287 38.92 -13.01 7.84
N VAL A 288 38.34 -13.52 6.76
CA VAL A 288 38.56 -12.99 5.43
C VAL A 288 37.71 -11.73 5.28
N VAL A 289 38.33 -10.56 5.15
CA VAL A 289 37.62 -9.28 4.94
C VAL A 289 37.55 -8.99 3.46
N HIS A 290 36.34 -9.04 2.92
CA HIS A 290 36.08 -8.77 1.52
C HIS A 290 35.55 -7.35 1.32
N THR A 291 36.16 -6.64 0.38
CA THR A 291 35.83 -5.25 0.02
C THR A 291 35.65 -5.10 -1.48
N ASP A 292 35.08 -3.98 -1.86
CA ASP A 292 35.21 -3.51 -3.24
C ASP A 292 36.66 -3.02 -3.50
N ARG A 293 36.88 -2.41 -4.68
CA ARG A 293 38.18 -1.80 -5.02
C ARG A 293 38.28 -0.32 -4.65
N GLY A 294 37.51 0.15 -3.71
CA GLY A 294 37.55 1.52 -3.23
C GLY A 294 38.98 1.90 -2.79
N CYS A 295 39.38 3.16 -3.01
CA CYS A 295 40.72 3.64 -2.66
C CYS A 295 41.02 3.46 -1.15
N HIS A 296 39.98 3.56 -0.31
CA HIS A 296 40.08 3.44 1.14
C HIS A 296 40.67 2.12 1.60
N TYR A 297 40.33 0.99 0.92
CA TYR A 297 40.78 -0.36 1.25
C TYR A 297 42.15 -0.71 0.64
N ARG A 298 42.78 0.26 -0.08
CA ARG A 298 44.12 0.15 -0.66
C ARG A 298 45.14 1.08 0.00
N TRP A 299 44.70 1.90 0.93
CA TRP A 299 45.60 2.79 1.67
C TRP A 299 46.48 2.05 2.64
N PRO A 300 47.75 2.53 2.89
CA PRO A 300 48.68 1.88 3.78
C PRO A 300 48.15 1.65 5.20
N GLY A 301 47.38 2.63 5.73
CA GLY A 301 46.79 2.50 7.06
C GLY A 301 45.78 1.38 7.20
N TRP A 302 45.01 1.06 6.15
CA TRP A 302 44.11 -0.11 6.11
C TRP A 302 44.94 -1.41 6.06
N ILE A 303 45.92 -1.46 5.14
CA ILE A 303 46.77 -2.64 4.89
C ILE A 303 47.54 -3.03 6.16
N SER A 304 48.20 -2.09 6.82
CA SER A 304 48.94 -2.35 8.03
C SER A 304 48.11 -2.91 9.20
N ARG A 305 46.87 -2.43 9.34
CA ARG A 305 45.92 -2.97 10.34
C ARG A 305 45.51 -4.40 10.05
N MET A 306 45.20 -4.69 8.77
CA MET A 306 44.87 -6.04 8.33
C MET A 306 46.01 -7.01 8.61
N GLU A 307 47.25 -6.62 8.31
CA GLU A 307 48.46 -7.42 8.53
C GLU A 307 48.75 -7.60 10.02
N ALA A 308 48.71 -6.54 10.81
CA ALA A 308 48.93 -6.59 12.24
C ALA A 308 47.92 -7.50 12.98
N ALA A 309 46.69 -7.56 12.52
CA ALA A 309 45.67 -8.43 13.06
C ALA A 309 45.60 -9.82 12.39
N HIS A 310 46.49 -10.11 11.47
CA HIS A 310 46.54 -11.36 10.68
C HIS A 310 45.23 -11.65 9.92
N LEU A 311 44.54 -10.60 9.44
CA LEU A 311 43.32 -10.73 8.67
C LEU A 311 43.63 -10.97 7.18
N HIS A 312 42.78 -11.77 6.54
CA HIS A 312 42.93 -12.07 5.12
C HIS A 312 42.21 -11.08 4.24
N ARG A 313 42.93 -10.41 3.34
CA ARG A 313 42.36 -9.45 2.41
C ARG A 313 41.78 -10.15 1.20
N SER A 314 40.55 -9.79 0.84
CA SER A 314 39.88 -10.23 -0.36
C SER A 314 39.21 -9.03 -1.07
N MET A 315 39.31 -8.96 -2.38
CA MET A 315 38.69 -7.85 -3.15
C MET A 315 37.90 -8.37 -4.34
N SER A 316 36.80 -7.69 -4.62
CA SER A 316 35.98 -7.92 -5.82
C SER A 316 36.82 -7.77 -7.10
N LYS A 317 36.52 -8.52 -8.13
CA LYS A 317 37.10 -8.29 -9.47
C LYS A 317 36.58 -6.95 -10.01
N LYS A 318 37.45 -6.26 -10.78
CA LYS A 318 37.12 -4.98 -11.38
C LYS A 318 35.89 -5.10 -12.29
N GLY A 319 34.94 -4.17 -12.14
CA GLY A 319 33.71 -4.15 -12.94
C GLY A 319 32.74 -5.31 -12.65
N CYS A 320 32.96 -6.06 -11.59
CA CYS A 320 32.12 -7.20 -11.20
C CYS A 320 31.25 -6.86 -9.96
N SER A 321 30.18 -6.08 -10.12
CA SER A 321 29.17 -5.83 -9.05
C SER A 321 28.70 -7.11 -8.35
N PRO A 322 28.49 -8.26 -9.02
CA PRO A 322 28.09 -9.49 -8.33
C PRO A 322 29.06 -9.96 -7.23
N ASP A 323 30.33 -9.57 -7.29
CA ASP A 323 31.33 -9.96 -6.29
C ASP A 323 31.14 -9.25 -4.94
N ASN A 324 30.39 -8.13 -4.88
CA ASN A 324 30.00 -7.42 -3.66
C ASN A 324 28.48 -7.42 -3.40
N SER A 325 27.74 -8.28 -4.08
CA SER A 325 26.27 -8.27 -4.09
C SER A 325 25.63 -8.44 -2.71
N ALA A 326 26.29 -9.11 -1.77
CA ALA A 326 25.76 -9.30 -0.43
C ALA A 326 25.80 -8.00 0.38
N CYS A 327 26.88 -7.20 0.27
CA CYS A 327 26.99 -5.88 0.89
C CYS A 327 26.04 -4.87 0.22
N GLU A 328 25.99 -4.84 -1.12
CA GLU A 328 25.03 -4.04 -1.87
C GLU A 328 23.57 -4.38 -1.49
N GLY A 329 23.29 -5.67 -1.29
CA GLY A 329 21.99 -6.16 -0.83
C GLY A 329 21.63 -5.72 0.59
N PHE A 330 22.61 -5.58 1.47
CA PHE A 330 22.43 -4.99 2.79
C PHE A 330 22.08 -3.51 2.68
N PHE A 331 22.86 -2.71 1.95
CA PHE A 331 22.62 -1.28 1.78
C PHE A 331 21.32 -0.99 1.04
N GLY A 332 21.01 -1.73 -0.02
CA GLY A 332 19.75 -1.60 -0.73
C GLY A 332 18.54 -1.83 0.17
N ARG A 333 18.63 -2.79 1.08
CA ARG A 333 17.59 -3.08 2.07
C ARG A 333 17.48 -1.98 3.11
N MET A 334 18.59 -1.54 3.67
CA MET A 334 18.65 -0.43 4.61
C MET A 334 18.05 0.84 4.03
N LYS A 335 18.50 1.25 2.84
CA LYS A 335 17.99 2.45 2.16
C LYS A 335 16.49 2.34 1.85
N ASN A 336 16.01 1.16 1.46
CA ASN A 336 14.59 0.95 1.23
C ASN A 336 13.75 1.00 2.52
N GLU A 337 14.29 0.50 3.62
CA GLU A 337 13.58 0.46 4.89
C GLU A 337 13.57 1.85 5.56
N MET A 338 14.71 2.52 5.70
CA MET A 338 14.82 3.73 6.52
C MET A 338 14.99 5.04 5.75
N PHE A 339 15.52 5.01 4.51
CA PHE A 339 15.93 6.23 3.82
C PHE A 339 14.96 6.69 2.74
N TYR A 340 14.64 5.80 1.78
CA TYR A 340 13.78 6.17 0.69
C TYR A 340 12.32 6.33 1.11
N GLY A 341 11.68 7.45 0.68
CA GLY A 341 10.28 7.79 0.94
C GLY A 341 10.00 8.38 2.30
N VAL A 342 11.06 8.74 3.01
CA VAL A 342 11.03 9.63 4.17
C VAL A 342 11.44 11.03 3.72
N SER A 343 10.77 12.06 4.19
CA SER A 343 11.21 13.44 3.97
C SER A 343 12.29 13.79 4.99
N TRP A 344 13.46 14.19 4.49
CA TRP A 344 14.60 14.61 5.31
C TRP A 344 14.73 16.13 5.34
N LEU A 345 13.67 16.87 4.97
CA LEU A 345 13.61 18.33 5.14
C LEU A 345 13.63 18.65 6.63
N ASN A 346 14.45 19.66 6.98
CA ASN A 346 14.64 20.14 8.37
C ASN A 346 15.24 19.10 9.35
N VAL A 347 15.89 18.06 8.86
CA VAL A 347 16.66 17.12 9.68
C VAL A 347 18.14 17.52 9.62
N SER A 348 18.78 17.71 10.77
CA SER A 348 20.21 18.03 10.87
C SER A 348 21.06 16.79 10.55
N ILE A 349 22.35 17.00 10.31
CA ILE A 349 23.30 15.91 10.08
C ILE A 349 23.40 15.02 11.33
N GLU A 350 23.43 15.60 12.51
CA GLU A 350 23.51 14.90 13.79
C GLU A 350 22.28 14.03 14.04
N GLU A 351 21.08 14.55 13.83
CA GLU A 351 19.82 13.78 13.94
C GLU A 351 19.77 12.63 12.94
N PHE A 352 20.27 12.87 11.72
CA PHE A 352 20.33 11.80 10.72
C PHE A 352 21.35 10.71 11.11
N ILE A 353 22.50 11.09 11.65
CA ILE A 353 23.51 10.13 12.17
C ILE A 353 22.87 9.28 13.27
N HIS A 354 22.19 9.85 14.23
CA HIS A 354 21.45 9.10 15.26
C HIS A 354 20.45 8.15 14.66
N THR A 355 19.69 8.58 13.66
CA THR A 355 18.71 7.70 12.96
C THR A 355 19.39 6.51 12.29
N VAL A 356 20.57 6.69 11.71
CA VAL A 356 21.38 5.60 11.13
C VAL A 356 21.91 4.67 12.22
N GLU A 357 22.37 5.21 13.35
CA GLU A 357 22.81 4.40 14.50
C GLU A 357 21.70 3.56 15.09
N ASP A 358 20.53 4.15 15.31
CA ASP A 358 19.33 3.47 15.80
C ASP A 358 18.90 2.34 14.86
N TYR A 359 18.96 2.58 13.54
CA TYR A 359 18.67 1.55 12.57
C TYR A 359 19.66 0.39 12.63
N MET A 360 20.96 0.67 12.75
CA MET A 360 22.00 -0.37 12.84
C MET A 360 21.87 -1.19 14.10
N ALA A 361 21.61 -0.55 15.24
CA ALA A 361 21.34 -1.24 16.51
C ALA A 361 20.08 -2.09 16.43
N TRP A 362 18.97 -1.52 15.91
CA TRP A 362 17.74 -2.26 15.69
C TRP A 362 17.93 -3.44 14.72
N TYR A 363 18.69 -3.25 13.64
CA TYR A 363 18.98 -4.33 12.68
C TYR A 363 19.69 -5.50 13.35
N ARG A 364 20.68 -5.23 14.19
CA ARG A 364 21.44 -6.23 14.93
C ARG A 364 20.61 -6.96 15.98
N GLU A 365 19.82 -6.21 16.76
CA GLU A 365 19.21 -6.69 17.98
C GLU A 365 17.76 -7.16 17.82
N LYS A 366 16.99 -6.52 16.95
CA LYS A 366 15.53 -6.71 16.88
C LYS A 366 15.02 -7.13 15.50
N ARG A 367 15.74 -6.77 14.42
CA ARG A 367 15.26 -7.05 13.07
C ARG A 367 15.31 -8.52 12.75
N ILE A 368 14.16 -9.19 12.72
CA ILE A 368 14.09 -10.62 12.40
C ILE A 368 14.43 -10.91 10.93
N LYS A 369 15.14 -12.02 10.71
CA LYS A 369 15.48 -12.58 9.39
C LYS A 369 14.82 -13.94 9.24
N ILE A 370 14.09 -14.12 8.12
CA ILE A 370 13.41 -15.41 7.86
C ILE A 370 14.42 -16.55 7.70
N SER A 371 15.59 -16.25 7.10
CA SER A 371 16.70 -17.21 6.96
C SER A 371 17.27 -17.70 8.31
N LEU A 372 17.08 -16.93 9.37
CA LEU A 372 17.50 -17.29 10.73
C LEU A 372 16.34 -17.86 11.58
N GLY A 373 15.31 -18.39 10.93
CA GLY A 373 14.14 -18.94 11.61
C GLY A 373 13.25 -17.89 12.29
N GLY A 374 13.28 -16.63 11.82
CA GLY A 374 12.52 -15.54 12.41
C GLY A 374 13.16 -14.92 13.65
N LEU A 375 14.45 -15.09 13.82
CA LEU A 375 15.26 -14.47 14.87
C LEU A 375 16.02 -13.27 14.32
N SER A 376 16.39 -12.32 15.19
CA SER A 376 17.38 -11.31 14.86
C SER A 376 18.78 -11.95 14.80
N PRO A 377 19.79 -11.31 14.19
CA PRO A 377 21.14 -11.82 14.20
C PRO A 377 21.67 -12.09 15.61
N LEU A 378 21.43 -11.17 16.55
CA LEU A 378 21.83 -11.32 17.95
C LEU A 378 21.10 -12.48 18.64
N GLU A 379 19.76 -12.56 18.51
CA GLU A 379 18.97 -13.68 19.04
C GLU A 379 19.43 -15.03 18.48
N TYR A 380 19.82 -15.06 17.21
CA TYR A 380 20.29 -16.27 16.56
C TYR A 380 21.62 -16.75 17.17
N ARG A 381 22.58 -15.85 17.37
CA ARG A 381 23.86 -16.16 18.04
C ARG A 381 23.64 -16.64 19.48
N GLN A 382 22.83 -15.94 20.24
CA GLN A 382 22.45 -16.33 21.61
C GLN A 382 21.85 -17.73 21.67
N LYS A 383 20.94 -18.06 20.74
CA LYS A 383 20.32 -19.39 20.65
C LYS A 383 21.36 -20.51 20.37
N LEU A 384 22.44 -20.19 19.65
CA LEU A 384 23.54 -21.11 19.36
C LEU A 384 24.59 -21.16 20.49
N GLY A 385 24.42 -20.40 21.58
CA GLY A 385 25.38 -20.29 22.65
C GLY A 385 26.64 -19.51 22.26
N LEU A 386 26.56 -18.71 21.18
CA LEU A 386 27.67 -17.89 20.71
C LEU A 386 27.59 -16.52 21.39
N SER A 387 28.71 -16.01 21.88
CA SER A 387 28.81 -14.64 22.35
C SER A 387 28.64 -13.66 21.17
N ALA A 388 27.92 -12.60 21.40
CA ALA A 388 27.76 -11.52 20.44
C ALA A 388 28.98 -10.62 20.42
#